data_8c5aa316676e1c51fe46e7559bec0294
#
_entry.id   8c5aa316676e1c51fe46e7559bec0294
#
_cell.length_a   1.000
_cell.length_b   1.000
_cell.length_c   1.000
_cell.angle_alpha   90.00
_cell.angle_beta   90.00
_cell.angle_gamma   90.00
#
_symmetry.space_group_name_H-M   'P 1'
#
loop_
_entity.id
_entity.type
_entity.pdbx_description
1 polymer ?
#
loop_
_entity_poly.entity_id
_entity_poly.type
_entity_poly.pdbx_seq_one_letter_code
_entity_poly.pdbx_strand_id
1 'polypeptide(L)'
;MNKLLPLLAVSAALLSSCQSTPGKKTPVAPVPATIPVPIPVPAPEAAPDTADLALRKEQFIRDTANKHALPEAYVRGILAKAQYKQGIVNAMSKPAESSKTWAQYRPIFLTDGRIAQGRKYLSENRVEVERVADQYGVPAEIILAIMGVETGWGQNMGSHNVLDALYTLAFYYPVINGKPNPARSAFF
;
A
#
# COMPACT_ATOMS: atom_id res chain seq x y z
N MET A 1 -22.93 72.03 -10.29
CA MET A 1 -23.87 72.71 -9.34
C MET A 1 -24.29 71.66 -8.32
N ASN A 2 -24.03 72.01 -7.07
CA ASN A 2 -24.60 71.46 -5.82
C ASN A 2 -24.36 69.99 -5.42
N LYS A 3 -23.47 69.80 -4.44
CA LYS A 3 -23.64 69.81 -2.97
C LYS A 3 -24.56 68.65 -2.52
N LEU A 4 -24.20 67.74 -1.61
CA LEU A 4 -23.81 67.85 -0.21
C LEU A 4 -23.43 66.48 0.35
N LEU A 5 -22.35 66.38 1.10
CA LEU A 5 -22.19 65.55 2.27
C LEU A 5 -23.16 66.01 3.37
N PRO A 6 -23.50 65.30 4.44
CA PRO A 6 -22.59 64.53 5.33
C PRO A 6 -23.16 63.29 6.07
N LEU A 7 -22.41 62.73 6.90
CA LEU A 7 -22.42 62.38 8.33
C LEU A 7 -22.24 60.88 8.59
N LEU A 8 -21.06 60.58 9.07
CA LEU A 8 -20.69 60.01 10.38
C LEU A 8 -21.72 59.14 11.11
N ALA A 9 -21.39 57.88 11.26
CA ALA A 9 -21.68 57.16 12.52
C ALA A 9 -20.54 56.17 12.80
N VAL A 10 -19.76 56.52 13.81
CA VAL A 10 -18.78 55.69 14.49
C VAL A 10 -19.52 54.63 15.31
N SER A 11 -19.26 53.39 15.10
CA SER A 11 -19.62 52.31 16.03
C SER A 11 -18.38 51.52 16.36
N ALA A 12 -17.79 51.84 17.49
CA ALA A 12 -16.78 51.05 18.17
C ALA A 12 -17.45 49.78 18.73
N ALA A 13 -17.08 48.63 18.23
CA ALA A 13 -17.43 47.35 18.84
C ALA A 13 -16.18 46.69 19.44
N LEU A 14 -16.28 46.53 20.71
CA LEU A 14 -15.36 45.99 21.69
C LEU A 14 -14.71 44.66 21.24
N LEU A 15 -13.38 44.67 21.08
CA LEU A 15 -12.55 43.48 21.03
C LEU A 15 -12.43 42.92 22.44
N SER A 16 -13.24 41.90 22.74
CA SER A 16 -13.08 41.08 23.95
C SER A 16 -11.90 40.16 23.75
N SER A 17 -10.79 40.53 24.33
CA SER A 17 -9.56 39.71 24.40
C SER A 17 -9.81 38.54 25.34
N CYS A 18 -9.92 37.33 24.79
CA CYS A 18 -9.79 36.10 25.57
C CYS A 18 -8.32 35.90 25.93
N GLN A 19 -7.94 36.33 27.13
CA GLN A 19 -6.65 35.94 27.73
C GLN A 19 -6.74 34.49 28.17
N SER A 20 -6.06 33.58 27.42
CA SER A 20 -5.82 32.20 27.83
C SER A 20 -4.76 32.20 28.93
N THR A 21 -5.15 31.89 30.15
CA THR A 21 -4.23 31.63 31.28
C THR A 21 -3.35 30.42 30.94
N PRO A 22 -2.02 30.47 31.14
CA PRO A 22 -1.16 29.33 30.96
C PRO A 22 -1.44 28.30 32.05
N GLY A 23 -2.07 27.17 31.64
CA GLY A 23 -2.29 26.03 32.51
C GLY A 23 -0.96 25.44 32.97
N LYS A 24 -0.83 25.35 34.30
CA LYS A 24 0.29 24.77 35.01
C LYS A 24 0.43 23.31 34.57
N LYS A 25 1.48 23.00 33.76
CA LYS A 25 1.80 21.64 33.38
C LYS A 25 2.26 20.85 34.60
N THR A 26 1.45 19.96 35.09
CA THR A 26 1.82 18.97 36.09
C THR A 26 2.87 18.05 35.44
N PRO A 27 4.00 17.75 36.10
CA PRO A 27 4.96 16.79 35.56
C PRO A 27 4.33 15.41 35.54
N VAL A 28 4.18 14.86 34.34
CA VAL A 28 3.80 13.46 34.17
C VAL A 28 5.02 12.63 34.55
N ALA A 29 4.89 11.78 35.57
CA ALA A 29 5.92 10.83 35.96
C ALA A 29 6.27 9.92 34.75
N PRO A 30 7.54 9.57 34.55
CA PRO A 30 7.93 8.67 33.47
C PRO A 30 7.28 7.30 33.67
N VAL A 31 6.45 6.91 32.73
CA VAL A 31 5.91 5.55 32.66
C VAL A 31 7.09 4.62 32.41
N PRO A 32 7.31 3.55 33.20
CA PRO A 32 8.37 2.59 32.94
C PRO A 32 8.20 2.02 31.53
N ALA A 33 9.26 2.12 30.71
CA ALA A 33 9.29 1.50 29.40
C ALA A 33 9.21 -0.02 29.59
N THR A 34 8.02 -0.59 29.36
CA THR A 34 7.85 -2.04 29.27
C THR A 34 8.63 -2.50 28.04
N ILE A 35 9.74 -3.20 28.25
CA ILE A 35 10.51 -3.85 27.21
C ILE A 35 9.53 -4.82 26.52
N PRO A 36 9.30 -4.72 25.20
CA PRO A 36 8.45 -5.69 24.51
C PRO A 36 9.08 -7.07 24.65
N VAL A 37 8.38 -7.98 25.30
CA VAL A 37 8.77 -9.40 25.33
C VAL A 37 8.76 -9.86 23.85
N PRO A 38 9.83 -10.47 23.34
CA PRO A 38 9.84 -11.01 21.98
C PRO A 38 8.69 -12.02 21.84
N ILE A 39 7.74 -11.73 20.98
CA ILE A 39 6.69 -12.70 20.64
C ILE A 39 7.41 -13.87 19.96
N PRO A 40 7.24 -15.13 20.45
CA PRO A 40 7.86 -16.28 19.82
C PRO A 40 7.43 -16.32 18.35
N VAL A 41 8.40 -16.29 17.42
CA VAL A 41 8.13 -16.53 16.02
C VAL A 41 7.63 -17.96 15.91
N PRO A 42 6.39 -18.21 15.43
CA PRO A 42 5.89 -19.56 15.25
C PRO A 42 6.85 -20.34 14.35
N ALA A 43 7.17 -21.56 14.72
CA ALA A 43 7.95 -22.46 13.87
C ALA A 43 7.28 -22.56 12.48
N PRO A 44 8.05 -22.69 11.39
CA PRO A 44 7.47 -22.89 10.06
C PRO A 44 6.53 -24.09 10.11
N GLU A 45 5.26 -23.87 9.86
CA GLU A 45 4.26 -24.93 9.81
C GLU A 45 4.56 -25.85 8.62
N ALA A 46 4.36 -27.15 8.84
CA ALA A 46 4.62 -28.16 7.82
C ALA A 46 3.95 -27.79 6.49
N ALA A 47 4.66 -28.03 5.39
CA ALA A 47 4.11 -27.85 4.05
C ALA A 47 2.73 -28.53 3.97
N PRO A 48 1.72 -27.91 3.33
CA PRO A 48 0.40 -28.51 3.22
C PRO A 48 0.49 -29.90 2.62
N ASP A 49 -0.37 -30.80 3.08
CA ASP A 49 -0.43 -32.17 2.60
C ASP A 49 -0.42 -32.17 1.06
N THR A 50 0.48 -32.93 0.48
CA THR A 50 0.66 -33.00 -0.98
C THR A 50 -0.60 -33.47 -1.70
N ALA A 51 -1.43 -34.30 -1.05
CA ALA A 51 -2.69 -34.80 -1.61
C ALA A 51 -3.75 -33.68 -1.66
N ASP A 52 -3.93 -32.91 -0.59
CA ASP A 52 -4.82 -31.75 -0.55
C ASP A 52 -4.40 -30.68 -1.57
N LEU A 53 -3.11 -30.41 -1.67
CA LEU A 53 -2.58 -29.46 -2.63
C LEU A 53 -2.85 -29.89 -4.08
N ALA A 54 -2.72 -31.17 -4.40
CA ALA A 54 -3.02 -31.71 -5.72
C ALA A 54 -4.50 -31.54 -6.05
N LEU A 55 -5.39 -31.87 -5.11
CA LEU A 55 -6.84 -31.69 -5.28
C LEU A 55 -7.21 -30.22 -5.51
N ARG A 56 -6.64 -29.30 -4.75
CA ARG A 56 -6.88 -27.85 -4.89
C ARG A 56 -6.42 -27.34 -6.26
N LYS A 57 -5.28 -27.80 -6.78
CA LYS A 57 -4.81 -27.44 -8.12
C LYS A 57 -5.73 -27.96 -9.21
N GLU A 58 -6.19 -29.20 -9.11
CA GLU A 58 -7.13 -29.78 -10.07
C GLU A 58 -8.49 -29.05 -10.04
N GLN A 59 -8.97 -28.69 -8.85
CA GLN A 59 -10.18 -27.88 -8.72
C GLN A 59 -10.02 -26.50 -9.36
N PHE A 60 -8.91 -25.82 -9.08
CA PHE A 60 -8.60 -24.53 -9.69
C PHE A 60 -8.58 -24.59 -11.22
N ILE A 61 -7.97 -25.63 -11.78
CA ILE A 61 -7.90 -25.83 -13.25
C ILE A 61 -9.32 -25.93 -13.84
N ARG A 62 -10.18 -26.79 -13.26
CA ARG A 62 -11.56 -26.97 -13.72
C ARG A 62 -12.37 -25.69 -13.59
N ASP A 63 -12.32 -25.05 -12.43
CA ASP A 63 -13.09 -23.83 -12.15
C ASP A 63 -12.67 -22.69 -13.07
N THR A 64 -11.37 -22.49 -13.28
CA THR A 64 -10.84 -21.48 -14.19
C THR A 64 -11.20 -21.77 -15.65
N ALA A 65 -11.07 -23.02 -16.09
CA ALA A 65 -11.46 -23.42 -17.43
C ALA A 65 -12.95 -23.16 -17.69
N ASN A 66 -13.82 -23.54 -16.76
CA ASN A 66 -15.25 -23.32 -16.85
C ASN A 66 -15.63 -21.84 -16.82
N LYS A 67 -15.09 -21.10 -15.85
CA LYS A 67 -15.39 -19.68 -15.65
C LYS A 67 -15.01 -18.80 -16.84
N HIS A 68 -13.91 -19.13 -17.50
CA HIS A 68 -13.34 -18.31 -18.57
C HIS A 68 -13.45 -18.95 -19.95
N ALA A 69 -14.18 -20.08 -20.09
CA ALA A 69 -14.32 -20.83 -21.33
C ALA A 69 -12.95 -21.18 -21.98
N LEU A 70 -11.98 -21.62 -21.16
CA LEU A 70 -10.64 -22.02 -21.59
C LEU A 70 -10.50 -23.54 -21.62
N PRO A 71 -9.66 -24.11 -22.49
CA PRO A 71 -9.31 -25.52 -22.41
C PRO A 71 -8.58 -25.83 -21.08
N GLU A 72 -8.97 -26.88 -20.36
CA GLU A 72 -8.26 -27.30 -19.13
C GLU A 72 -6.76 -27.55 -19.40
N ALA A 73 -6.41 -28.13 -20.55
CA ALA A 73 -5.03 -28.36 -20.92
C ALA A 73 -4.20 -27.05 -21.01
N TYR A 74 -4.83 -25.97 -21.45
CA TYR A 74 -4.19 -24.65 -21.47
C TYR A 74 -3.91 -24.13 -20.05
N VAL A 75 -4.93 -24.16 -19.17
CA VAL A 75 -4.79 -23.72 -17.77
C VAL A 75 -3.75 -24.56 -17.06
N ARG A 76 -3.79 -25.86 -17.22
CA ARG A 76 -2.80 -26.83 -16.69
C ARG A 76 -1.39 -26.51 -17.18
N GLY A 77 -1.22 -26.23 -18.47
CA GLY A 77 0.07 -25.88 -19.06
C GLY A 77 0.65 -24.56 -18.54
N ILE A 78 -0.18 -23.58 -18.20
CA ILE A 78 0.26 -22.35 -17.54
C ILE A 78 0.65 -22.62 -16.09
N LEU A 79 -0.19 -23.34 -15.35
CA LEU A 79 0.08 -23.66 -13.95
C LEU A 79 1.35 -24.51 -13.76
N ALA A 80 1.65 -25.40 -14.71
CA ALA A 80 2.86 -26.21 -14.70
C ALA A 80 4.17 -25.41 -14.86
N LYS A 81 4.10 -24.17 -15.37
CA LYS A 81 5.26 -23.27 -15.47
C LYS A 81 5.53 -22.50 -14.20
N ALA A 82 4.56 -22.45 -13.29
CA ALA A 82 4.68 -21.70 -12.04
C ALA A 82 5.63 -22.40 -11.06
N GLN A 83 6.41 -21.63 -10.35
CA GLN A 83 7.36 -22.11 -9.35
C GLN A 83 7.01 -21.58 -7.97
N TYR A 84 7.07 -22.45 -6.98
CA TYR A 84 6.98 -22.05 -5.58
C TYR A 84 8.16 -21.19 -5.17
N LYS A 85 7.90 -20.10 -4.44
CA LYS A 85 8.92 -19.15 -3.95
C LYS A 85 8.82 -18.97 -2.44
N GLN A 86 9.67 -19.66 -1.68
CA GLN A 86 9.73 -19.55 -0.21
C GLN A 86 9.92 -18.10 0.27
N GLY A 87 10.67 -17.29 -0.46
CA GLY A 87 10.89 -15.87 -0.13
C GLY A 87 9.59 -15.07 -0.07
N ILE A 88 8.60 -15.40 -0.91
CA ILE A 88 7.27 -14.77 -0.89
C ILE A 88 6.51 -15.16 0.37
N VAL A 89 6.50 -16.46 0.72
CA VAL A 89 5.88 -16.95 1.94
C VAL A 89 6.48 -16.27 3.17
N ASN A 90 7.81 -16.19 3.23
CA ASN A 90 8.53 -15.54 4.32
C ASN A 90 8.19 -14.04 4.43
N ALA A 91 8.06 -13.34 3.30
CA ALA A 91 7.67 -11.94 3.29
C ALA A 91 6.24 -11.73 3.80
N MET A 92 5.32 -12.61 3.39
CA MET A 92 3.92 -12.56 3.82
C MET A 92 3.70 -13.02 5.26
N SER A 93 4.61 -13.82 5.81
CA SER A 93 4.55 -14.28 7.21
C SER A 93 5.02 -13.23 8.21
N LYS A 94 5.71 -12.19 7.74
CA LYS A 94 6.12 -11.08 8.62
C LYS A 94 4.88 -10.32 9.06
N PRO A 95 4.77 -9.98 10.37
CA PRO A 95 3.72 -9.07 10.82
C PRO A 95 3.77 -7.80 9.97
N ALA A 96 2.60 -7.31 9.58
CA ALA A 96 2.51 -5.98 8.99
C ALA A 96 3.29 -5.03 9.90
N GLU A 97 4.27 -4.32 9.34
CA GLU A 97 5.15 -3.44 10.10
C GLU A 97 4.30 -2.55 11.00
N SER A 98 4.67 -2.46 12.26
CA SER A 98 4.04 -1.60 13.24
C SER A 98 3.77 -0.24 12.60
N SER A 99 2.55 0.24 12.70
CA SER A 99 2.09 1.47 12.09
C SER A 99 3.07 2.61 12.36
N LYS A 100 3.83 2.99 11.35
CA LYS A 100 4.67 4.19 11.41
C LYS A 100 3.76 5.41 11.48
N THR A 101 4.12 6.38 12.29
CA THR A 101 3.47 7.68 12.25
C THR A 101 3.70 8.32 10.87
N TRP A 102 2.84 9.25 10.46
CA TRP A 102 3.04 9.98 9.21
C TRP A 102 4.42 10.66 9.13
N ALA A 103 4.91 11.22 10.23
CA ALA A 103 6.22 11.82 10.31
C ALA A 103 7.38 10.85 10.01
N GLN A 104 7.21 9.57 10.37
CA GLN A 104 8.18 8.50 10.08
C GLN A 104 8.00 7.90 8.68
N TYR A 105 6.78 7.92 8.15
CA TYR A 105 6.44 7.32 6.86
C TYR A 105 6.78 8.24 5.68
N ARG A 106 6.45 9.51 5.79
CA ARG A 106 6.64 10.52 4.74
C ARG A 106 8.08 10.61 4.20
N PRO A 107 9.14 10.63 5.02
CA PRO A 107 10.53 10.73 4.53
C PRO A 107 10.99 9.54 3.67
N ILE A 108 10.31 8.40 3.73
CA ILE A 108 10.62 7.23 2.89
C ILE A 108 10.38 7.56 1.42
N PHE A 109 9.39 8.39 1.13
CA PHE A 109 8.97 8.71 -0.25
C PHE A 109 9.43 10.11 -0.70
N LEU A 110 9.58 11.06 0.21
CA LEU A 110 9.91 12.45 -0.11
C LEU A 110 11.38 12.76 0.19
N THR A 111 12.28 12.09 -0.53
CA THR A 111 13.71 12.42 -0.53
C THR A 111 14.04 13.30 -1.75
N ASP A 112 15.08 14.11 -1.65
CA ASP A 112 15.53 14.96 -2.77
C ASP A 112 15.84 14.13 -4.02
N GLY A 113 16.45 12.95 -3.85
CA GLY A 113 16.73 12.03 -4.94
C GLY A 113 15.46 11.55 -5.66
N ARG A 114 14.42 11.17 -4.91
CA ARG A 114 13.13 10.75 -5.51
C ARG A 114 12.43 11.92 -6.19
N ILE A 115 12.47 13.10 -5.60
CA ILE A 115 11.90 14.31 -6.22
C ILE A 115 12.60 14.62 -7.54
N ALA A 116 13.95 14.55 -7.57
CA ALA A 116 14.72 14.74 -8.78
C ALA A 116 14.40 13.70 -9.87
N GLN A 117 14.25 12.42 -9.49
CA GLN A 117 13.83 11.36 -10.40
C GLN A 117 12.45 11.61 -11.00
N GLY A 118 11.47 12.01 -10.19
CA GLY A 118 10.13 12.33 -10.68
C GLY A 118 10.11 13.52 -11.65
N ARG A 119 10.88 14.55 -11.36
CA ARG A 119 11.04 15.69 -12.28
C ARG A 119 11.68 15.28 -13.59
N LYS A 120 12.72 14.43 -13.53
CA LYS A 120 13.38 13.89 -14.72
C LYS A 120 12.38 13.08 -15.55
N TYR A 121 11.67 12.14 -14.92
CA TYR A 121 10.66 11.32 -15.60
C TYR A 121 9.60 12.18 -16.30
N LEU A 122 9.08 13.20 -15.60
CA LEU A 122 8.12 14.13 -16.19
C LEU A 122 8.71 14.87 -17.40
N SER A 123 9.96 15.35 -17.32
CA SER A 123 10.58 16.06 -18.43
C SER A 123 10.75 15.20 -19.67
N GLU A 124 11.01 13.91 -19.47
CA GLU A 124 11.24 12.94 -20.56
C GLU A 124 9.92 12.38 -21.14
N ASN A 125 8.84 12.37 -20.36
CA ASN A 125 7.58 11.73 -20.73
C ASN A 125 6.37 12.68 -20.68
N ARG A 126 6.60 13.99 -20.69
CA ARG A 126 5.56 15.02 -20.49
C ARG A 126 4.34 14.82 -21.38
N VAL A 127 4.56 14.67 -22.68
CA VAL A 127 3.48 14.55 -23.68
C VAL A 127 2.58 13.36 -23.37
N GLU A 128 3.15 12.21 -23.01
CA GLU A 128 2.38 11.01 -22.73
C GLU A 128 1.65 11.12 -21.38
N VAL A 129 2.29 11.67 -20.36
CA VAL A 129 1.66 11.88 -19.05
C VAL A 129 0.48 12.85 -19.16
N GLU A 130 0.64 13.97 -19.88
CA GLU A 130 -0.44 14.94 -20.11
C GLU A 130 -1.57 14.32 -20.95
N ARG A 131 -1.26 13.58 -22.00
CA ARG A 131 -2.26 12.85 -22.80
C ARG A 131 -3.11 11.90 -21.95
N VAL A 132 -2.48 11.14 -21.06
CA VAL A 132 -3.19 10.21 -20.15
C VAL A 132 -4.00 11.00 -19.11
N ALA A 133 -3.43 12.08 -18.55
CA ALA A 133 -4.12 12.95 -17.61
C ALA A 133 -5.43 13.49 -18.21
N ASP A 134 -5.37 14.00 -19.43
CA ASP A 134 -6.54 14.52 -20.16
C ASP A 134 -7.55 13.42 -20.49
N GLN A 135 -7.08 12.27 -20.94
CA GLN A 135 -7.93 11.13 -21.31
C GLN A 135 -8.76 10.60 -20.14
N TYR A 136 -8.17 10.54 -18.95
CA TYR A 136 -8.80 9.96 -17.76
C TYR A 136 -9.29 10.99 -16.73
N GLY A 137 -9.05 12.27 -16.97
CA GLY A 137 -9.42 13.34 -16.05
C GLY A 137 -8.67 13.28 -14.71
N VAL A 138 -7.45 12.75 -14.71
CA VAL A 138 -6.60 12.62 -13.50
C VAL A 138 -5.43 13.60 -13.63
N PRO A 139 -5.18 14.48 -12.64
CA PRO A 139 -4.03 15.38 -12.69
C PRO A 139 -2.70 14.65 -12.89
N ALA A 140 -1.85 15.19 -13.75
CA ALA A 140 -0.55 14.60 -14.10
C ALA A 140 0.32 14.33 -12.86
N GLU A 141 0.27 15.21 -11.87
CA GLU A 141 1.01 15.09 -10.62
C GLU A 141 0.57 13.87 -9.80
N ILE A 142 -0.71 13.52 -9.84
CA ILE A 142 -1.24 12.34 -9.15
C ILE A 142 -0.75 11.06 -9.83
N ILE A 143 -0.79 11.01 -11.17
CA ILE A 143 -0.27 9.89 -11.95
C ILE A 143 1.21 9.67 -11.61
N LEU A 144 2.00 10.74 -11.66
CA LEU A 144 3.44 10.69 -11.34
C LEU A 144 3.72 10.28 -9.90
N ALA A 145 2.92 10.77 -8.94
CA ALA A 145 3.09 10.42 -7.54
C ALA A 145 2.84 8.91 -7.30
N ILE A 146 1.78 8.36 -7.88
CA ILE A 146 1.48 6.93 -7.81
C ILE A 146 2.61 6.10 -8.45
N MET A 147 3.01 6.43 -9.68
CA MET A 147 4.12 5.74 -10.35
C MET A 147 5.42 5.79 -9.53
N GLY A 148 5.67 6.93 -8.89
CA GLY A 148 6.82 7.10 -8.02
C GLY A 148 6.77 6.21 -6.78
N VAL A 149 5.63 6.13 -6.11
CA VAL A 149 5.46 5.31 -4.90
C VAL A 149 5.55 3.83 -5.25
N GLU A 150 4.83 3.38 -6.26
CA GLU A 150 4.70 1.96 -6.61
C GLU A 150 5.97 1.36 -7.21
N THR A 151 6.59 2.07 -8.14
CA THR A 151 7.68 1.47 -8.95
C THR A 151 8.93 2.33 -9.06
N GLY A 152 8.97 3.52 -8.44
CA GLY A 152 10.05 4.48 -8.69
C GLY A 152 10.15 4.84 -10.18
N TRP A 153 9.02 5.10 -10.83
CA TRP A 153 8.91 5.37 -12.28
C TRP A 153 9.47 4.24 -13.14
N GLY A 154 9.11 3.00 -12.82
CA GLY A 154 9.51 1.81 -13.55
C GLY A 154 10.89 1.25 -13.20
N GLN A 155 11.65 1.88 -12.29
CA GLN A 155 12.98 1.40 -11.89
C GLN A 155 12.92 0.19 -10.94
N ASN A 156 11.80 0.03 -10.23
CA ASN A 156 11.59 -1.09 -9.30
C ASN A 156 10.27 -1.80 -9.65
N MET A 157 10.35 -2.76 -10.55
CA MET A 157 9.21 -3.57 -10.98
C MET A 157 9.05 -4.86 -10.14
N GLY A 158 9.80 -4.98 -9.06
CA GLY A 158 9.86 -6.21 -8.26
C GLY A 158 10.81 -7.25 -8.86
N SER A 159 11.11 -8.28 -8.07
CA SER A 159 12.09 -9.32 -8.42
C SER A 159 11.45 -10.69 -8.68
N HIS A 160 10.14 -10.83 -8.47
CA HIS A 160 9.42 -12.09 -8.64
C HIS A 160 8.61 -12.10 -9.93
N ASN A 161 8.62 -13.23 -10.61
CA ASN A 161 7.69 -13.50 -11.70
C ASN A 161 6.25 -13.48 -11.13
N VAL A 162 5.33 -12.80 -11.82
CA VAL A 162 3.94 -12.65 -11.37
C VAL A 162 3.23 -13.98 -11.22
N LEU A 163 3.43 -14.90 -12.18
CA LEU A 163 2.85 -16.25 -12.12
C LEU A 163 3.34 -17.01 -10.90
N ASP A 164 4.65 -16.97 -10.61
CA ASP A 164 5.23 -17.62 -9.44
C ASP A 164 4.69 -17.02 -8.13
N ALA A 165 4.55 -15.69 -8.09
CA ALA A 165 4.03 -14.99 -6.92
C ALA A 165 2.57 -15.37 -6.64
N LEU A 166 1.71 -15.27 -7.66
CA LEU A 166 0.29 -15.63 -7.54
C LEU A 166 0.11 -17.11 -7.20
N TYR A 167 0.84 -17.99 -7.89
CA TYR A 167 0.83 -19.43 -7.59
C TYR A 167 1.22 -19.73 -6.14
N THR A 168 2.31 -19.09 -5.68
CA THR A 168 2.78 -19.27 -4.30
C THR A 168 1.73 -18.81 -3.30
N LEU A 169 1.12 -17.64 -3.52
CA LEU A 169 0.13 -17.09 -2.60
C LEU A 169 -1.22 -17.83 -2.67
N ALA A 170 -1.65 -18.29 -3.84
CA ALA A 170 -2.87 -19.06 -3.99
C ALA A 170 -2.80 -20.43 -3.31
N PHE A 171 -1.69 -21.13 -3.45
CA PHE A 171 -1.58 -22.51 -3.00
C PHE A 171 -0.80 -22.72 -1.71
N TYR A 172 0.05 -21.75 -1.32
CA TYR A 172 0.97 -21.83 -0.18
C TYR A 172 0.91 -20.60 0.71
N TYR A 173 -0.25 -19.93 0.77
CA TYR A 173 -0.41 -18.77 1.64
C TYR A 173 -0.06 -19.14 3.09
N PRO A 174 0.79 -18.36 3.78
CA PRO A 174 1.24 -18.71 5.11
C PRO A 174 0.10 -18.72 6.13
N VAL A 175 0.19 -19.64 7.08
CA VAL A 175 -0.61 -19.60 8.28
C VAL A 175 -0.06 -18.51 9.20
N ILE A 176 -0.89 -17.54 9.55
CA ILE A 176 -0.50 -16.39 10.37
C ILE A 176 -1.12 -16.56 11.76
N ASN A 177 -0.28 -16.53 12.80
CA ASN A 177 -0.73 -16.74 14.20
C ASN A 177 -1.51 -18.04 14.39
N GLY A 178 -1.07 -19.13 13.75
CA GLY A 178 -1.72 -20.45 13.84
C GLY A 178 -3.10 -20.52 13.16
N LYS A 179 -3.47 -19.52 12.35
CA LYS A 179 -4.76 -19.48 11.65
C LYS A 179 -4.56 -19.45 10.15
N PRO A 180 -5.07 -20.46 9.41
CA PRO A 180 -5.18 -20.42 7.96
C PRO A 180 -6.06 -19.24 7.53
N ASN A 181 -5.72 -18.61 6.41
CA ASN A 181 -6.54 -17.55 5.83
C ASN A 181 -7.02 -17.95 4.42
N PRO A 182 -8.03 -18.82 4.32
CA PRO A 182 -8.52 -19.30 3.03
C PRO A 182 -9.10 -18.19 2.15
N ALA A 183 -9.72 -17.18 2.75
CA ALA A 183 -10.24 -16.03 2.01
C ALA A 183 -9.11 -15.25 1.33
N ARG A 184 -7.97 -15.08 2.01
CA ARG A 184 -6.80 -14.41 1.44
C ARG A 184 -6.11 -15.25 0.39
N SER A 185 -6.03 -16.57 0.59
CA SER A 185 -5.50 -17.49 -0.41
C SER A 185 -6.39 -17.49 -1.67
N ALA A 186 -7.70 -17.48 -1.52
CA ALA A 186 -8.65 -17.44 -2.64
C ALA A 186 -8.68 -16.10 -3.40
N PHE A 187 -8.10 -15.04 -2.83
CA PHE A 187 -7.96 -13.75 -3.49
C PHE A 187 -6.92 -13.79 -4.61
N PHE A 188 -5.88 -14.61 -4.48
CA PHE A 188 -4.79 -14.74 -5.46
C PHE A 188 -5.08 -15.83 -6.48
#